data_fe0b60e91ce120fe3c59e7bdb39ed42a
#
_entry.id   fe0b60e91ce120fe3c59e7bdb39ed42a
#
_cell.length_a   1.000
_cell.length_b   1.000
_cell.length_c   1.000
_cell.angle_alpha   90.00
_cell.angle_beta   90.00
_cell.angle_gamma   90.00
#
_symmetry.space_group_name_H-M   'P 1'
#
loop_
_entity.id
_entity.type
_entity.pdbx_description
1 polymer ?
#
loop_
_entity_poly.entity_id
_entity_poly.type
_entity_poly.pdbx_seq_one_letter_code
_entity_poly.pdbx_strand_id
1 'polypeptide(L)'
;MQCFAAPLSTGGWFFALLFLVSCASIDGRNLIPGQSTERDVFATMGQPADKRVGPGGETVYWYPQLPYGHASYAARMAPDGRLIAVEQRLTEDNIARVVKGVSATQVRDLLGPPYQPTVFHPLEREVWTYPMRVQGYMYPKWFVVHLSLDDHTVREAFLMDDPQYVPRGGNEPRH
;
A
#
# COMPACT_ATOMS: atom_id res chain seq x y z
N MET A 1 40.14 69.75 0.70
CA MET A 1 40.52 68.57 -0.04
C MET A 1 40.06 67.37 0.80
N GLN A 2 38.87 66.86 0.54
CA GLN A 2 38.25 65.77 1.32
C GLN A 2 38.01 64.59 0.39
N CYS A 3 38.66 63.46 0.68
CA CYS A 3 38.44 62.19 -0.01
C CYS A 3 37.24 61.50 0.64
N PHE A 4 36.18 61.31 -0.14
CA PHE A 4 35.04 60.44 0.26
C PHE A 4 35.31 59.01 -0.17
N ALA A 5 35.40 58.11 0.80
CA ALA A 5 35.43 56.67 0.57
C ALA A 5 33.98 56.14 0.56
N ALA A 6 33.62 55.44 -0.49
CA ALA A 6 32.31 54.74 -0.61
C ALA A 6 32.40 53.37 0.02
N PRO A 7 31.34 52.86 0.71
CA PRO A 7 31.32 51.52 1.23
C PRO A 7 30.85 50.52 0.16
N LEU A 8 31.62 49.43 0.00
CA LEU A 8 31.20 48.25 -0.75
C LEU A 8 30.06 47.52 -0.03
N SER A 9 28.91 47.44 -0.68
CA SER A 9 27.78 46.59 -0.23
C SER A 9 28.02 45.18 -0.70
N THR A 10 28.31 44.27 0.22
CA THR A 10 28.33 42.82 0.03
C THR A 10 26.89 42.34 -0.09
N GLY A 11 26.42 42.17 -1.33
CA GLY A 11 25.15 41.51 -1.64
C GLY A 11 25.24 39.98 -1.36
N GLY A 12 24.64 39.57 -0.24
CA GLY A 12 24.49 38.17 0.09
C GLY A 12 23.51 37.49 -0.87
N TRP A 13 23.99 36.57 -1.67
CA TRP A 13 23.17 35.67 -2.48
C TRP A 13 22.57 34.62 -1.55
N PHE A 14 21.32 34.83 -1.15
CA PHE A 14 20.49 33.80 -0.56
C PHE A 14 20.11 32.83 -1.68
N PHE A 15 20.84 31.73 -1.77
CA PHE A 15 20.43 30.57 -2.57
C PHE A 15 19.24 29.91 -1.86
N ALA A 16 18.02 30.32 -2.23
CA ALA A 16 16.80 29.64 -1.82
C ALA A 16 16.80 28.26 -2.49
N LEU A 17 17.18 27.21 -1.74
CA LEU A 17 16.97 25.83 -2.15
C LEU A 17 15.44 25.60 -2.23
N LEU A 18 14.87 25.71 -3.43
CA LEU A 18 13.54 25.21 -3.71
C LEU A 18 13.59 23.68 -3.61
N PHE A 19 13.15 23.12 -2.49
CA PHE A 19 12.77 21.74 -2.38
C PHE A 19 11.55 21.52 -3.29
N LEU A 20 11.77 20.99 -4.48
CA LEU A 20 10.72 20.45 -5.32
C LEU A 20 10.14 19.23 -4.58
N VAL A 21 9.08 19.45 -3.83
CA VAL A 21 8.24 18.35 -3.32
C VAL A 21 7.61 17.72 -4.54
N SER A 22 8.24 16.66 -5.07
CA SER A 22 7.64 15.81 -6.08
C SER A 22 6.43 15.15 -5.44
N CYS A 23 5.23 15.52 -5.90
CA CYS A 23 4.00 14.80 -5.54
C CYS A 23 4.12 13.38 -6.10
N ALA A 24 4.47 12.42 -5.26
CA ALA A 24 4.48 11.02 -5.62
C ALA A 24 3.06 10.58 -5.99
N SER A 25 2.86 10.13 -7.21
CA SER A 25 1.60 9.57 -7.68
C SER A 25 1.56 8.09 -7.29
N ILE A 26 0.95 7.79 -6.16
CA ILE A 26 0.97 6.44 -5.53
C ILE A 26 0.30 5.36 -6.41
N ASP A 27 -0.51 5.75 -7.39
CA ASP A 27 -1.18 4.84 -8.34
C ASP A 27 -0.40 4.59 -9.64
N GLY A 28 0.76 5.21 -9.79
CA GLY A 28 1.65 4.97 -10.94
C GLY A 28 1.13 5.45 -12.31
N ARG A 29 0.15 6.37 -12.36
CA ARG A 29 -0.52 6.81 -13.61
C ARG A 29 0.43 7.32 -14.70
N ASN A 30 1.61 7.81 -14.33
CA ASN A 30 2.58 8.35 -15.27
C ASN A 30 3.63 7.31 -15.71
N LEU A 31 3.51 6.07 -15.25
CA LEU A 31 4.41 4.99 -15.61
C LEU A 31 3.91 4.27 -16.87
N ILE A 32 4.83 4.01 -17.80
CA ILE A 32 4.52 3.42 -19.10
C ILE A 32 5.05 1.98 -19.14
N PRO A 33 4.17 0.96 -19.24
CA PRO A 33 4.58 -0.42 -19.41
C PRO A 33 5.53 -0.60 -20.60
N GLY A 34 6.55 -1.44 -20.42
CA GLY A 34 7.61 -1.71 -21.40
C GLY A 34 8.66 -0.60 -21.54
N GLN A 35 8.46 0.59 -20.94
CA GLN A 35 9.39 1.74 -21.05
C GLN A 35 9.96 2.13 -19.68
N SER A 36 9.09 2.34 -18.68
CA SER A 36 9.51 2.76 -17.34
C SER A 36 10.41 1.72 -16.70
N THR A 37 11.45 2.20 -16.03
CA THR A 37 12.42 1.40 -15.30
C THR A 37 12.08 1.34 -13.80
N GLU A 38 12.78 0.49 -13.05
CA GLU A 38 12.69 0.44 -11.59
C GLU A 38 12.93 1.82 -10.95
N ARG A 39 13.88 2.56 -11.48
CA ARG A 39 14.19 3.92 -11.02
C ARG A 39 12.99 4.87 -11.21
N ASP A 40 12.30 4.75 -12.34
CA ASP A 40 11.11 5.57 -12.61
C ASP A 40 9.95 5.20 -11.68
N VAL A 41 9.79 3.91 -11.39
CA VAL A 41 8.80 3.42 -10.40
C VAL A 41 9.09 4.01 -9.02
N PHE A 42 10.35 3.96 -8.54
CA PHE A 42 10.70 4.51 -7.23
C PHE A 42 10.62 6.04 -7.19
N ALA A 43 10.95 6.71 -8.30
CA ALA A 43 10.79 8.17 -8.39
C ALA A 43 9.32 8.61 -8.34
N THR A 44 8.41 7.80 -8.92
CA THR A 44 6.98 8.11 -9.02
C THR A 44 6.19 7.65 -7.80
N MET A 45 6.41 6.40 -7.34
CA MET A 45 5.63 5.75 -6.29
C MET A 45 6.32 5.77 -4.92
N GLY A 46 7.60 6.15 -4.86
CA GLY A 46 8.40 6.09 -3.64
C GLY A 46 9.03 4.72 -3.42
N GLN A 47 9.51 4.49 -2.19
CA GLN A 47 10.07 3.19 -1.80
C GLN A 47 8.95 2.18 -1.56
N PRO A 48 9.08 0.94 -2.06
CA PRO A 48 8.09 -0.10 -1.81
C PRO A 48 8.13 -0.56 -0.35
N ALA A 49 6.98 -0.97 0.16
CA ALA A 49 6.85 -1.57 1.49
C ALA A 49 7.32 -3.04 1.52
N ASP A 50 7.26 -3.74 0.40
CA ASP A 50 7.70 -5.13 0.27
C ASP A 50 8.15 -5.40 -1.17
N LYS A 51 9.05 -6.39 -1.32
CA LYS A 51 9.58 -6.86 -2.61
C LYS A 51 9.54 -8.37 -2.66
N ARG A 52 9.03 -8.90 -3.76
CA ARG A 52 9.04 -10.34 -4.02
C ARG A 52 9.58 -10.64 -5.42
N VAL A 53 10.31 -11.75 -5.53
CA VAL A 53 10.81 -12.25 -6.82
C VAL A 53 10.07 -13.54 -7.14
N GLY A 54 9.41 -13.57 -8.28
CA GLY A 54 8.71 -14.74 -8.78
C GLY A 54 9.65 -15.77 -9.43
N PRO A 55 9.16 -16.99 -9.70
CA PRO A 55 9.96 -18.08 -10.28
C PRO A 55 10.56 -17.75 -11.65
N GLY A 56 9.92 -16.86 -12.42
CA GLY A 56 10.38 -16.39 -13.74
C GLY A 56 11.38 -15.23 -13.69
N GLY A 57 11.86 -14.83 -12.49
CA GLY A 57 12.73 -13.67 -12.32
C GLY A 57 11.99 -12.32 -12.35
N GLU A 58 10.67 -12.34 -12.48
CA GLU A 58 9.83 -11.16 -12.36
C GLU A 58 9.88 -10.64 -10.91
N THR A 59 10.01 -9.33 -10.76
CA THR A 59 10.02 -8.68 -9.44
C THR A 59 8.71 -7.92 -9.24
N VAL A 60 8.08 -8.09 -8.07
CA VAL A 60 6.88 -7.38 -7.67
C VAL A 60 7.21 -6.46 -6.50
N TYR A 61 6.98 -5.15 -6.67
CA TYR A 61 7.10 -4.14 -5.65
C TYR A 61 5.71 -3.78 -5.12
N TRP A 62 5.53 -3.84 -3.80
CA TRP A 62 4.25 -3.60 -3.15
C TRP A 62 4.14 -2.22 -2.52
N TYR A 63 3.04 -1.55 -2.80
CA TYR A 63 2.68 -0.21 -2.31
C TYR A 63 1.30 -0.23 -1.65
N PRO A 64 1.18 -0.80 -0.43
CA PRO A 64 -0.08 -0.78 0.31
C PRO A 64 -0.36 0.64 0.80
N GLN A 65 -1.56 1.13 0.56
CA GLN A 65 -2.06 2.42 1.04
C GLN A 65 -2.99 2.24 2.25
N LEU A 66 -2.75 1.19 3.02
CA LEU A 66 -3.58 0.83 4.17
C LEU A 66 -3.17 1.61 5.43
N PRO A 67 -4.12 1.95 6.32
CA PRO A 67 -5.55 1.62 6.23
C PRO A 67 -6.38 2.64 5.42
N TYR A 68 -5.93 3.88 5.28
CA TYR A 68 -6.78 5.00 4.84
C TYR A 68 -7.00 5.07 3.32
N GLY A 69 -6.05 4.60 2.52
CA GLY A 69 -6.17 4.58 1.06
C GLY A 69 -7.00 3.42 0.52
N HIS A 70 -7.30 2.40 1.34
CA HIS A 70 -8.14 1.24 0.99
C HIS A 70 -7.71 0.53 -0.30
N ALA A 71 -6.43 0.58 -0.64
CA ALA A 71 -5.86 0.04 -1.85
C ALA A 71 -4.50 -0.60 -1.59
N SER A 72 -4.07 -1.52 -2.45
CA SER A 72 -2.74 -2.11 -2.45
C SER A 72 -2.28 -2.27 -3.88
N TYR A 73 -1.25 -1.53 -4.28
CA TYR A 73 -0.73 -1.57 -5.64
C TYR A 73 0.50 -2.47 -5.73
N ALA A 74 0.59 -3.21 -6.83
CA ALA A 74 1.74 -4.00 -7.20
C ALA A 74 2.35 -3.44 -8.49
N ALA A 75 3.61 -2.99 -8.45
CA ALA A 75 4.39 -2.69 -9.63
C ALA A 75 5.18 -3.94 -10.01
N ARG A 76 4.84 -4.56 -11.15
CA ARG A 76 5.46 -5.76 -11.67
C ARG A 76 6.55 -5.39 -12.65
N MET A 77 7.75 -5.89 -12.41
CA MET A 77 8.95 -5.64 -13.24
C MET A 77 9.37 -6.93 -13.93
N ALA A 78 9.68 -6.82 -15.21
CA ALA A 78 10.29 -7.91 -15.97
C ALA A 78 11.75 -8.14 -15.51
N PRO A 79 12.34 -9.33 -15.82
CA PRO A 79 13.72 -9.60 -15.46
C PRO A 79 14.75 -8.62 -16.05
N ASP A 80 14.41 -7.94 -17.14
CA ASP A 80 15.24 -6.91 -17.77
C ASP A 80 15.14 -5.52 -17.07
N GLY A 81 14.37 -5.44 -15.96
CA GLY A 81 14.20 -4.22 -15.18
C GLY A 81 13.17 -3.22 -15.74
N ARG A 82 12.35 -3.63 -16.73
CA ARG A 82 11.27 -2.79 -17.25
C ARG A 82 9.94 -3.10 -16.58
N LEU A 83 9.12 -2.06 -16.43
CA LEU A 83 7.78 -2.18 -15.87
C LEU A 83 6.89 -3.02 -16.80
N ILE A 84 6.26 -4.05 -16.24
CA ILE A 84 5.19 -4.82 -16.91
C ILE A 84 3.85 -4.10 -16.72
N ALA A 85 3.50 -3.81 -15.46
CA ALA A 85 2.24 -3.17 -15.11
C ALA A 85 2.28 -2.63 -13.67
N VAL A 86 1.41 -1.64 -13.40
CA VAL A 86 1.00 -1.28 -12.03
C VAL A 86 -0.46 -1.69 -11.87
N GLU A 87 -0.73 -2.54 -10.90
CA GLU A 87 -2.05 -3.15 -10.69
C GLU A 87 -2.56 -2.89 -9.27
N GLN A 88 -3.82 -2.45 -9.14
CA GLN A 88 -4.51 -2.47 -7.85
C GLN A 88 -4.90 -3.91 -7.55
N ARG A 89 -4.40 -4.46 -6.44
CA ARG A 89 -4.51 -5.88 -6.10
C ARG A 89 -5.57 -6.16 -5.03
N LEU A 90 -5.92 -5.18 -4.20
CA LEU A 90 -6.96 -5.33 -3.19
C LEU A 90 -8.33 -5.07 -3.83
N THR A 91 -8.81 -6.05 -4.59
CA THR A 91 -10.06 -6.04 -5.36
C THR A 91 -11.00 -7.15 -4.91
N GLU A 92 -12.29 -7.02 -5.22
CA GLU A 92 -13.30 -8.02 -4.90
C GLU A 92 -13.00 -9.37 -5.59
N ASP A 93 -12.52 -9.35 -6.84
CA ASP A 93 -12.12 -10.55 -7.56
C ASP A 93 -10.95 -11.28 -6.87
N ASN A 94 -9.98 -10.55 -6.34
CA ASN A 94 -8.85 -11.15 -5.66
C ASN A 94 -9.23 -11.68 -4.26
N ILE A 95 -10.05 -10.97 -3.49
CA ILE A 95 -10.52 -11.48 -2.20
C ILE A 95 -11.39 -12.73 -2.34
N ALA A 96 -12.19 -12.83 -3.41
CA ALA A 96 -13.00 -14.02 -3.69
C ALA A 96 -12.15 -15.28 -3.92
N ARG A 97 -10.87 -15.13 -4.26
CA ARG A 97 -9.92 -16.25 -4.44
C ARG A 97 -9.27 -16.68 -3.13
N VAL A 98 -9.41 -15.90 -2.06
CA VAL A 98 -8.89 -16.23 -0.73
C VAL A 98 -9.89 -17.13 -0.02
N VAL A 99 -9.78 -18.43 -0.28
CA VAL A 99 -10.66 -19.46 0.28
C VAL A 99 -9.89 -20.36 1.25
N LYS A 100 -10.61 -21.15 2.04
CA LYS A 100 -10.01 -22.12 2.98
C LYS A 100 -8.97 -23.00 2.27
N GLY A 101 -7.81 -23.16 2.90
CA GLY A 101 -6.68 -23.96 2.40
C GLY A 101 -5.66 -23.19 1.55
N VAL A 102 -5.96 -21.95 1.12
CA VAL A 102 -4.98 -21.08 0.45
C VAL A 102 -3.86 -20.75 1.42
N SER A 103 -2.60 -20.80 0.99
CA SER A 103 -1.46 -20.50 1.86
C SER A 103 -1.31 -18.99 2.10
N ALA A 104 -0.70 -18.62 3.23
CA ALA A 104 -0.35 -17.23 3.54
C ALA A 104 0.47 -16.56 2.42
N THR A 105 1.38 -17.30 1.79
CA THR A 105 2.15 -16.82 0.64
C THR A 105 1.25 -16.46 -0.53
N GLN A 106 0.30 -17.32 -0.88
CA GLN A 106 -0.66 -17.06 -1.96
C GLN A 106 -1.58 -15.89 -1.65
N VAL A 107 -2.00 -15.71 -0.39
CA VAL A 107 -2.77 -14.52 0.03
C VAL A 107 -1.95 -13.25 -0.20
N ARG A 108 -0.67 -13.24 0.19
CA ARG A 108 0.23 -12.09 -0.05
C ARG A 108 0.48 -11.84 -1.54
N ASP A 109 0.55 -12.88 -2.36
CA ASP A 109 0.70 -12.74 -3.81
C ASP A 109 -0.57 -12.19 -4.48
N LEU A 110 -1.75 -12.44 -3.88
CA LEU A 110 -3.02 -11.90 -4.36
C LEU A 110 -3.25 -10.46 -3.93
N LEU A 111 -3.03 -10.14 -2.64
CA LEU A 111 -3.50 -8.89 -2.01
C LEU A 111 -2.36 -7.96 -1.58
N GLY A 112 -1.13 -8.46 -1.51
CA GLY A 112 0.00 -7.76 -0.91
C GLY A 112 0.09 -7.90 0.60
N PRO A 113 0.98 -7.11 1.24
CA PRO A 113 1.12 -7.10 2.68
C PRO A 113 -0.18 -6.66 3.38
N PRO A 114 -0.59 -7.33 4.48
CA PRO A 114 -1.75 -6.92 5.27
C PRO A 114 -1.44 -5.64 6.06
N TYR A 115 -2.50 -4.94 6.51
CA TYR A 115 -2.35 -3.73 7.31
C TYR A 115 -1.72 -4.01 8.68
N GLN A 116 -2.28 -4.93 9.43
CA GLN A 116 -1.79 -5.33 10.76
C GLN A 116 -1.97 -6.83 10.95
N PRO A 117 -0.92 -7.63 10.81
CA PRO A 117 -0.95 -9.02 11.23
C PRO A 117 -0.98 -9.08 12.75
N THR A 118 -1.90 -9.86 13.31
CA THR A 118 -2.06 -10.04 14.75
C THR A 118 -2.19 -11.53 15.07
N VAL A 119 -1.44 -12.00 16.06
CA VAL A 119 -1.57 -13.39 16.54
C VAL A 119 -2.60 -13.45 17.66
N PHE A 120 -3.60 -14.32 17.48
CA PHE A 120 -4.63 -14.61 18.47
C PHE A 120 -4.45 -16.03 19.00
N HIS A 121 -3.66 -16.16 20.06
CA HIS A 121 -3.27 -17.43 20.65
C HIS A 121 -4.45 -18.34 21.08
N PRO A 122 -5.55 -17.83 21.68
CA PRO A 122 -6.65 -18.69 22.11
C PRO A 122 -7.30 -19.52 20.98
N LEU A 123 -7.21 -19.04 19.74
CA LEU A 123 -7.71 -19.77 18.56
C LEU A 123 -6.60 -20.35 17.68
N GLU A 124 -5.34 -20.20 18.06
CA GLU A 124 -4.17 -20.60 17.28
C GLU A 124 -4.24 -20.04 15.83
N ARG A 125 -4.55 -18.72 15.75
CA ARG A 125 -4.74 -18.00 14.49
C ARG A 125 -3.81 -16.80 14.40
N GLU A 126 -3.27 -16.60 13.21
CA GLU A 126 -2.79 -15.30 12.76
C GLU A 126 -3.92 -14.63 11.97
N VAL A 127 -4.24 -13.40 12.30
CA VAL A 127 -5.31 -12.61 11.69
C VAL A 127 -4.71 -11.51 10.85
N TRP A 128 -5.01 -11.52 9.57
CA TRP A 128 -4.63 -10.47 8.62
C TRP A 128 -5.82 -9.62 8.26
N THR A 129 -5.62 -8.31 8.24
CA THR A 129 -6.68 -7.34 7.97
C THR A 129 -6.32 -6.49 6.76
N TYR A 130 -7.28 -6.32 5.87
CA TYR A 130 -7.19 -5.51 4.67
C TYR A 130 -8.37 -4.54 4.60
N PRO A 131 -8.21 -3.29 5.10
CA PRO A 131 -9.22 -2.24 4.91
C PRO A 131 -9.41 -1.94 3.43
N MET A 132 -10.63 -2.05 2.90
CA MET A 132 -10.92 -1.88 1.48
C MET A 132 -12.30 -1.27 1.22
N ARG A 133 -12.47 -0.72 0.03
CA ARG A 133 -13.80 -0.34 -0.46
C ARG A 133 -14.40 -1.50 -1.25
N VAL A 134 -15.67 -1.77 -0.98
CA VAL A 134 -16.45 -2.82 -1.62
C VAL A 134 -17.65 -2.17 -2.31
N GLN A 135 -17.94 -2.58 -3.55
CA GLN A 135 -19.06 -2.03 -4.32
C GLN A 135 -20.40 -2.28 -3.59
N GLY A 136 -21.28 -1.30 -3.62
CA GLY A 136 -22.60 -1.40 -2.96
C GLY A 136 -22.59 -1.08 -1.46
N TYR A 137 -21.45 -0.83 -0.84
CA TYR A 137 -21.37 -0.40 0.55
C TYR A 137 -20.96 1.07 0.67
N MET A 138 -21.68 1.81 1.52
CA MET A 138 -21.41 3.23 1.77
C MET A 138 -20.06 3.42 2.49
N TYR A 139 -19.74 2.57 3.45
CA TYR A 139 -18.53 2.63 4.26
C TYR A 139 -17.52 1.56 3.87
N PRO A 140 -16.23 1.80 4.10
CA PRO A 140 -15.21 0.78 3.92
C PRO A 140 -15.51 -0.47 4.74
N LYS A 141 -14.99 -1.59 4.28
CA LYS A 141 -15.04 -2.88 4.97
C LYS A 141 -13.63 -3.33 5.31
N TRP A 142 -13.52 -4.19 6.28
CA TRP A 142 -12.32 -4.96 6.51
C TRP A 142 -12.49 -6.34 5.91
N PHE A 143 -11.63 -6.70 4.98
CA PHE A 143 -11.47 -8.10 4.60
C PHE A 143 -10.50 -8.73 5.59
N VAL A 144 -10.98 -9.71 6.34
CA VAL A 144 -10.26 -10.39 7.43
C VAL A 144 -9.95 -11.80 7.01
N VAL A 145 -8.70 -12.22 7.18
CA VAL A 145 -8.20 -13.55 6.87
C VAL A 145 -7.62 -14.17 8.12
N HIS A 146 -8.18 -15.31 8.54
CA HIS A 146 -7.67 -16.11 9.65
C HIS A 146 -6.79 -17.24 9.09
N LEU A 147 -5.50 -17.20 9.43
CA LEU A 147 -4.52 -18.21 9.08
C LEU A 147 -4.26 -19.11 10.28
N SER A 148 -4.05 -20.38 10.05
CA SER A 148 -3.55 -21.31 11.07
C SER A 148 -2.11 -20.99 11.43
N LEU A 149 -1.75 -21.08 12.69
CA LEU A 149 -0.35 -20.97 13.12
C LEU A 149 0.49 -22.20 12.76
N ASP A 150 -0.15 -23.37 12.58
CA ASP A 150 0.54 -24.64 12.29
C ASP A 150 1.07 -24.73 10.87
N ASP A 151 0.14 -24.52 9.89
CA ASP A 151 0.41 -24.78 8.48
C ASP A 151 0.34 -23.50 7.61
N HIS A 152 0.10 -22.36 8.23
CA HIS A 152 -0.02 -21.04 7.57
C HIS A 152 -1.02 -21.03 6.41
N THR A 153 -2.10 -21.81 6.53
CA THR A 153 -3.20 -21.81 5.55
C THR A 153 -4.42 -21.06 6.06
N VAL A 154 -5.21 -20.52 5.14
CA VAL A 154 -6.49 -19.87 5.42
C VAL A 154 -7.46 -20.88 6.04
N ARG A 155 -7.98 -20.55 7.21
CA ARG A 155 -9.09 -21.29 7.85
C ARG A 155 -10.42 -20.67 7.51
N GLU A 156 -10.48 -19.35 7.49
CA GLU A 156 -11.63 -18.59 7.07
C GLU A 156 -11.22 -17.19 6.58
N ALA A 157 -12.04 -16.61 5.72
CA ALA A 157 -11.90 -15.23 5.27
C ALA A 157 -13.29 -14.62 5.07
N PHE A 158 -13.49 -13.39 5.51
CA PHE A 158 -14.80 -12.72 5.48
C PHE A 158 -14.67 -11.19 5.46
N LEU A 159 -15.75 -10.53 5.06
CA LEU A 159 -15.90 -9.09 5.17
C LEU A 159 -16.61 -8.74 6.47
N MET A 160 -16.09 -7.73 7.17
CA MET A 160 -16.76 -7.11 8.32
C MET A 160 -16.80 -5.59 8.18
N ASP A 161 -17.65 -4.95 8.97
CA ASP A 161 -17.67 -3.49 9.01
C ASP A 161 -16.35 -2.94 9.56
N ASP A 162 -15.88 -1.85 8.97
CA ASP A 162 -14.72 -1.15 9.50
C ASP A 162 -15.13 -0.48 10.83
N PRO A 163 -14.47 -0.85 11.95
CA PRO A 163 -14.81 -0.31 13.27
C PRO A 163 -14.74 1.22 13.38
N GLN A 164 -13.99 1.87 12.48
CA GLN A 164 -13.85 3.33 12.47
C GLN A 164 -15.09 4.02 11.89
N TYR A 165 -15.87 3.32 11.07
CA TYR A 165 -17.05 3.87 10.36
C TYR A 165 -18.37 3.34 10.87
N VAL A 166 -18.37 2.38 11.79
CA VAL A 166 -19.62 1.93 12.44
C VAL A 166 -20.14 3.06 13.35
N PRO A 167 -21.36 3.57 13.14
CA PRO A 167 -21.91 4.58 14.03
C PRO A 167 -21.93 4.04 15.47
N ARG A 168 -21.22 4.72 16.36
CA ARG A 168 -21.34 4.43 17.80
C ARG A 168 -22.70 4.87 18.26
N GLY A 169 -23.59 3.92 18.41
CA GLY A 169 -24.80 4.16 19.17
C GLY A 169 -26.04 4.37 18.33
N GLY A 170 -26.92 3.50 18.55
CA GLY A 170 -28.29 3.55 18.22
C GLY A 170 -28.99 2.31 18.70
N ASN A 171 -28.92 2.01 20.00
CA ASN A 171 -29.99 1.35 20.75
C ASN A 171 -29.46 0.89 22.11
N GLU A 172 -29.15 1.84 22.99
CA GLU A 172 -29.43 1.58 24.40
C GLU A 172 -30.92 1.87 24.60
N PRO A 173 -31.74 0.89 24.95
CA PRO A 173 -33.10 1.17 25.42
C PRO A 173 -32.94 1.96 26.72
N ARG A 174 -33.43 3.22 26.72
CA ARG A 174 -33.59 3.99 27.96
C ARG A 174 -34.63 3.28 28.81
N HIS A 175 -34.18 2.68 29.89
CA HIS A 175 -35.02 2.24 31.00
C HIS A 175 -35.18 3.36 32.01
#